data_058d7eaae6b03be5087cec008bc49d21
#
_entry.id   058d7eaae6b03be5087cec008bc49d21
#
_cell.length_a   1.000
_cell.length_b   1.000
_cell.length_c   1.000
_cell.angle_alpha   90.00
_cell.angle_beta   90.00
_cell.angle_gamma   90.00
#
_symmetry.space_group_name_H-M   'P 1'
#
loop_
_entity.id
_entity.type
_entity.pdbx_description
1 polymer ?
#
loop_
_entity_poly.entity_id
_entity_poly.type
_entity_poly.pdbx_seq_one_letter_code
_entity_poly.pdbx_strand_id
1 'polypeptide(L)'
;MIRPRSIGPAALALLLGGCQSYQSIFSDAAVEVRQFNTLFVIFLAVCAIMYVAMIAMLIGSLVRRRRAGEANVVEAGRHHQSDPLMQAGLIGWGSVVVVGLTLLAIASFFADRSMARAATNEKLSITLTANQWWWDVTYNSADASKTLRTANELHLPVNVPVRIQLKSNDVIHSFWVPSLAGKQDLIPGRETDISITPRKLGIYRGQCAEFCGTQHAHMALSVDVEPYDQFLKWWQQQLRPAAAPTTPLTLAGYNFVMSRQCSSCHAISGTTASSHFGPDLTHFASRRSIAAGTLPMTTGNVYGWVEDPQSAKPGNHMLTIGLEPDQLHAVVAYLESLK
;
A
#
# COMPACT_ATOMS: atom_id res chain seq x y z
N MET A 1 -37.43 36.86 5.14
CA MET A 1 -37.58 35.42 5.48
C MET A 1 -36.91 34.59 4.37
N ILE A 2 -35.72 34.10 4.60
CA ILE A 2 -34.99 33.25 3.65
C ILE A 2 -35.40 31.80 3.95
N ARG A 3 -36.12 31.17 3.02
CA ARG A 3 -36.48 29.74 3.13
C ARG A 3 -35.18 28.90 3.05
N PRO A 4 -34.93 27.99 3.99
CA PRO A 4 -33.80 27.05 3.86
C PRO A 4 -34.09 26.14 2.66
N ARG A 5 -33.21 26.19 1.64
CA ARG A 5 -33.22 25.22 0.55
C ARG A 5 -32.82 23.86 1.15
N SER A 6 -33.74 22.93 1.13
CA SER A 6 -33.42 21.52 1.46
C SER A 6 -32.34 21.03 0.50
N ILE A 7 -31.17 20.69 1.03
CA ILE A 7 -30.17 19.95 0.30
C ILE A 7 -30.79 18.57 0.06
N GLY A 8 -31.21 18.33 -1.17
CA GLY A 8 -31.96 17.13 -1.52
C GLY A 8 -31.12 15.85 -1.37
N PRO A 9 -31.76 14.67 -1.25
CA PRO A 9 -31.10 13.37 -1.07
C PRO A 9 -30.09 13.04 -2.17
N ALA A 10 -30.16 13.70 -3.33
CA ALA A 10 -29.19 13.59 -4.41
C ALA A 10 -27.79 14.12 -4.04
N ALA A 11 -27.69 15.15 -3.18
CA ALA A 11 -26.39 15.65 -2.71
C ALA A 11 -25.71 14.68 -1.72
N LEU A 12 -26.50 13.93 -0.94
CA LEU A 12 -26.00 12.91 -0.02
C LEU A 12 -25.52 11.67 -0.78
N ALA A 13 -26.16 11.30 -1.90
CA ALA A 13 -25.77 10.19 -2.75
C ALA A 13 -24.43 10.43 -3.49
N LEU A 14 -24.12 11.69 -3.85
CA LEU A 14 -22.86 12.06 -4.48
C LEU A 14 -21.64 11.94 -3.54
N LEU A 15 -21.85 12.00 -2.23
CA LEU A 15 -20.78 11.82 -1.23
C LEU A 15 -20.42 10.34 -1.01
N LEU A 16 -21.25 9.41 -1.43
CA LEU A 16 -21.03 7.96 -1.24
C LEU A 16 -20.31 7.29 -2.44
N GLY A 17 -20.18 7.96 -3.58
CA GLY A 17 -19.61 7.40 -4.81
C GLY A 17 -18.08 7.35 -4.85
N GLY A 18 -17.37 7.96 -3.88
CA GLY A 18 -15.90 8.10 -3.89
C GLY A 18 -15.12 6.94 -3.30
N CYS A 19 -15.77 5.88 -2.80
CA CYS A 19 -15.11 4.84 -1.99
C CYS A 19 -14.57 3.63 -2.77
N GLN A 20 -14.71 3.58 -4.09
CA GLN A 20 -14.23 2.45 -4.90
C GLN A 20 -13.08 2.89 -5.81
N SER A 21 -11.86 2.65 -5.38
CA SER A 21 -10.64 2.81 -6.19
C SER A 21 -9.72 1.61 -5.97
N TYR A 22 -8.73 1.44 -6.84
CA TYR A 22 -7.67 0.42 -6.69
C TYR A 22 -6.77 0.64 -5.44
N GLN A 23 -7.02 1.70 -4.67
CA GLN A 23 -6.39 1.99 -3.37
C GLN A 23 -7.41 2.11 -2.23
N SER A 24 -8.61 1.54 -2.37
CA SER A 24 -9.64 1.62 -1.34
C SER A 24 -9.30 0.74 -0.14
N ILE A 25 -9.30 1.32 1.05
CA ILE A 25 -9.20 0.59 2.32
C ILE A 25 -10.47 -0.23 2.62
N PHE A 26 -11.60 0.11 1.99
CA PHE A 26 -12.87 -0.63 2.10
C PHE A 26 -12.98 -1.77 1.08
N SER A 27 -11.86 -2.18 0.50
CA SER A 27 -11.78 -3.33 -0.38
C SER A 27 -12.06 -4.63 0.37
N ASP A 28 -12.48 -5.66 -0.37
CA ASP A 28 -12.57 -7.05 0.08
C ASP A 28 -11.63 -7.94 -0.76
N ALA A 29 -10.59 -7.34 -1.34
CA ALA A 29 -9.71 -8.00 -2.30
C ALA A 29 -8.71 -8.97 -1.64
N ALA A 30 -8.57 -8.95 -0.30
CA ALA A 30 -7.80 -9.92 0.46
C ALA A 30 -8.52 -10.31 1.76
N VAL A 31 -8.09 -11.42 2.36
CA VAL A 31 -8.65 -11.92 3.62
C VAL A 31 -8.45 -10.91 4.75
N GLU A 32 -7.26 -10.36 4.84
CA GLU A 32 -6.79 -9.47 5.90
C GLU A 32 -7.60 -8.16 5.92
N VAL A 33 -7.78 -7.53 4.77
CA VAL A 33 -8.58 -6.29 4.64
C VAL A 33 -10.05 -6.55 4.93
N ARG A 34 -10.59 -7.69 4.51
CA ARG A 34 -11.97 -8.05 4.80
C ARG A 34 -12.23 -8.20 6.31
N GLN A 35 -11.30 -8.85 7.04
CA GLN A 35 -11.40 -8.99 8.49
C GLN A 35 -11.35 -7.63 9.18
N PHE A 36 -10.40 -6.79 8.79
CA PHE A 36 -10.29 -5.42 9.30
C PHE A 36 -11.58 -4.63 9.04
N ASN A 37 -12.10 -4.65 7.82
CA ASN A 37 -13.32 -3.92 7.46
C ASN A 37 -14.53 -4.36 8.27
N THR A 38 -14.65 -5.65 8.57
CA THR A 38 -15.74 -6.16 9.41
C THR A 38 -15.69 -5.56 10.82
N LEU A 39 -14.51 -5.57 11.45
CA LEU A 39 -14.31 -4.96 12.77
C LEU A 39 -14.52 -3.45 12.73
N PHE A 40 -14.02 -2.78 11.70
CA PHE A 40 -14.14 -1.33 11.53
C PHE A 40 -15.59 -0.89 11.38
N VAL A 41 -16.40 -1.60 10.58
CA VAL A 41 -17.84 -1.30 10.43
C VAL A 41 -18.60 -1.51 11.75
N ILE A 42 -18.30 -2.58 12.48
CA ILE A 42 -18.89 -2.81 13.81
C ILE A 42 -18.53 -1.65 14.76
N PHE A 43 -17.25 -1.27 14.78
CA PHE A 43 -16.79 -0.14 15.60
C PHE A 43 -17.51 1.16 15.24
N LEU A 44 -17.60 1.48 13.94
CA LEU A 44 -18.30 2.68 13.48
C LEU A 44 -19.80 2.67 13.85
N ALA A 45 -20.46 1.52 13.73
CA ALA A 45 -21.86 1.39 14.11
C ALA A 45 -22.07 1.66 15.62
N VAL A 46 -21.21 1.08 16.46
CA VAL A 46 -21.23 1.33 17.91
C VAL A 46 -21.00 2.81 18.21
N CYS A 47 -19.96 3.41 17.62
CA CYS A 47 -19.65 4.84 17.79
C CYS A 47 -20.83 5.73 17.35
N ALA A 48 -21.46 5.43 16.20
CA ALA A 48 -22.58 6.18 15.68
C ALA A 48 -23.80 6.09 16.61
N ILE A 49 -24.12 4.90 17.12
CA ILE A 49 -25.22 4.71 18.08
C ILE A 49 -24.97 5.51 19.36
N MET A 50 -23.75 5.41 19.91
CA MET A 50 -23.36 6.15 21.11
C MET A 50 -23.42 7.66 20.90
N TYR A 51 -22.94 8.14 19.78
CA TYR A 51 -22.97 9.56 19.40
C TYR A 51 -24.41 10.07 19.28
N VAL A 52 -25.26 9.35 18.56
CA VAL A 52 -26.69 9.72 18.41
C VAL A 52 -27.41 9.72 19.75
N ALA A 53 -27.17 8.72 20.61
CA ALA A 53 -27.75 8.67 21.94
C ALA A 53 -27.32 9.87 22.80
N MET A 54 -26.03 10.25 22.77
CA MET A 54 -25.54 11.41 23.49
C MET A 54 -26.14 12.73 22.98
N ILE A 55 -26.23 12.90 21.66
CA ILE A 55 -26.89 14.09 21.07
C ILE A 55 -28.39 14.14 21.43
N ALA A 56 -29.08 13.00 21.40
CA ALA A 56 -30.49 12.94 21.78
C ALA A 56 -30.69 13.32 23.26
N MET A 57 -29.83 12.83 24.17
CA MET A 57 -29.85 13.22 25.57
C MET A 57 -29.58 14.71 25.76
N LEU A 58 -28.60 15.29 25.04
CA LEU A 58 -28.28 16.70 25.11
C LEU A 58 -29.48 17.56 24.63
N ILE A 59 -30.04 17.25 23.46
CA ILE A 59 -31.22 17.95 22.92
C ILE A 59 -32.39 17.82 23.90
N GLY A 60 -32.64 16.61 24.41
CA GLY A 60 -33.70 16.38 25.40
C GLY A 60 -33.52 17.23 26.66
N SER A 61 -32.31 17.35 27.18
CA SER A 61 -32.01 18.19 28.35
C SER A 61 -32.23 19.68 28.06
N LEU A 62 -31.79 20.17 26.88
CA LEU A 62 -32.00 21.55 26.44
C LEU A 62 -33.47 21.89 26.25
N VAL A 63 -34.22 20.98 25.65
CA VAL A 63 -35.71 21.17 25.47
C VAL A 63 -36.41 21.20 26.82
N ARG A 64 -36.08 20.28 27.75
CA ARG A 64 -36.64 20.28 29.11
C ARG A 64 -36.31 21.57 29.83
N ARG A 65 -35.07 22.06 29.79
CA ARG A 65 -34.60 23.30 30.38
C ARG A 65 -35.43 24.51 29.82
N ARG A 66 -35.59 24.59 28.50
CA ARG A 66 -36.39 25.67 27.87
C ARG A 66 -37.85 25.64 28.29
N ARG A 67 -38.46 24.45 28.52
CA ARG A 67 -39.86 24.31 28.97
C ARG A 67 -40.01 24.63 30.45
N ALA A 68 -38.98 24.44 31.27
CA ALA A 68 -39.05 24.68 32.71
C ALA A 68 -39.01 26.14 33.10
N GLY A 69 -38.69 27.06 32.18
CA GLY A 69 -38.62 28.52 32.42
C GLY A 69 -37.43 28.95 33.32
N GLU A 70 -37.14 30.23 33.35
CA GLU A 70 -35.98 30.81 34.10
C GLU A 70 -36.11 30.68 35.63
N ALA A 71 -37.31 30.58 36.16
CA ALA A 71 -37.59 30.53 37.61
C ALA A 71 -36.92 29.33 38.31
N ASN A 72 -36.80 28.18 37.65
CA ASN A 72 -36.22 26.98 38.23
C ASN A 72 -34.67 26.95 38.17
N VAL A 73 -34.03 27.82 37.42
CA VAL A 73 -32.57 27.83 37.25
C VAL A 73 -31.87 28.40 38.50
N VAL A 74 -32.51 29.36 39.16
CA VAL A 74 -31.95 29.99 40.38
C VAL A 74 -32.03 29.02 41.59
N GLU A 75 -33.08 28.24 41.64
CA GLU A 75 -33.28 27.27 42.74
C GLU A 75 -32.41 26.02 42.62
N ALA A 76 -32.19 25.53 41.38
CA ALA A 76 -31.28 24.39 41.12
C ALA A 76 -29.82 24.69 41.46
N GLY A 77 -29.39 25.96 41.43
CA GLY A 77 -28.02 26.35 41.85
C GLY A 77 -27.79 26.36 43.36
N ARG A 78 -28.84 26.28 44.17
CA ARG A 78 -28.73 26.25 45.66
C ARG A 78 -28.73 24.88 46.29
N HIS A 79 -29.21 23.86 45.58
CA HIS A 79 -29.16 22.47 46.04
C HIS A 79 -28.11 21.70 45.29
N HIS A 80 -26.91 21.64 45.88
CA HIS A 80 -25.82 20.76 45.45
C HIS A 80 -26.07 19.32 45.91
N GLN A 81 -27.36 18.88 45.94
CA GLN A 81 -27.68 17.45 46.15
C GLN A 81 -27.52 16.73 44.82
N SER A 82 -26.59 15.78 44.83
CA SER A 82 -26.42 14.84 43.73
C SER A 82 -27.73 14.15 43.43
N ASP A 83 -28.30 14.43 42.24
CA ASP A 83 -29.52 13.71 41.79
C ASP A 83 -29.15 12.24 41.58
N PRO A 84 -29.74 11.32 42.39
CA PRO A 84 -29.41 9.89 42.33
C PRO A 84 -29.73 9.28 40.97
N LEU A 85 -30.71 9.82 40.22
CA LEU A 85 -31.02 9.40 38.85
C LEU A 85 -29.91 9.82 37.87
N MET A 86 -29.35 11.00 38.04
CA MET A 86 -28.22 11.46 37.19
C MET A 86 -26.96 10.64 37.50
N GLN A 87 -26.66 10.35 38.75
CA GLN A 87 -25.56 9.45 39.12
C GLN A 87 -25.73 8.04 38.56
N ALA A 88 -26.92 7.44 38.73
CA ALA A 88 -27.21 6.12 38.15
C ALA A 88 -27.08 6.13 36.61
N GLY A 89 -27.54 7.21 35.94
CA GLY A 89 -27.38 7.38 34.50
C GLY A 89 -25.92 7.47 34.07
N LEU A 90 -25.09 8.23 34.80
CA LEU A 90 -23.66 8.34 34.51
C LEU A 90 -22.91 7.03 34.75
N ILE A 91 -23.20 6.34 35.86
CA ILE A 91 -22.62 5.02 36.15
C ILE A 91 -23.03 4.00 35.09
N GLY A 92 -24.34 3.96 34.75
CA GLY A 92 -24.84 3.07 33.72
C GLY A 92 -24.17 3.31 32.36
N TRP A 93 -24.07 4.59 31.93
CA TRP A 93 -23.38 4.98 30.71
C TRP A 93 -21.89 4.60 30.73
N GLY A 94 -21.19 4.92 31.82
CA GLY A 94 -19.78 4.55 32.00
C GLY A 94 -19.58 3.03 31.94
N SER A 95 -20.48 2.26 32.54
CA SER A 95 -20.44 0.80 32.48
C SER A 95 -20.62 0.26 31.06
N VAL A 96 -21.55 0.83 30.27
CA VAL A 96 -21.76 0.46 28.86
C VAL A 96 -20.50 0.74 28.04
N VAL A 97 -19.84 1.88 28.26
CA VAL A 97 -18.59 2.22 27.58
C VAL A 97 -17.48 1.23 27.93
N VAL A 98 -17.28 0.94 29.22
CA VAL A 98 -16.24 0.00 29.68
C VAL A 98 -16.48 -1.39 29.12
N VAL A 99 -17.71 -1.91 29.20
CA VAL A 99 -18.06 -3.23 28.65
C VAL A 99 -17.88 -3.25 27.14
N GLY A 100 -18.35 -2.23 26.43
CA GLY A 100 -18.21 -2.12 24.97
C GLY A 100 -16.75 -2.11 24.52
N LEU A 101 -15.89 -1.32 25.16
CA LEU A 101 -14.46 -1.28 24.86
C LEU A 101 -13.77 -2.60 25.19
N THR A 102 -14.14 -3.26 26.29
CA THR A 102 -13.59 -4.56 26.65
C THR A 102 -13.94 -5.62 25.61
N LEU A 103 -15.20 -5.67 25.18
CA LEU A 103 -15.65 -6.60 24.14
C LEU A 103 -14.94 -6.32 22.81
N LEU A 104 -14.76 -5.05 22.45
CA LEU A 104 -14.04 -4.66 21.24
C LEU A 104 -12.56 -5.08 21.31
N ALA A 105 -11.91 -4.89 22.46
CA ALA A 105 -10.52 -5.31 22.67
C ALA A 105 -10.38 -6.85 22.56
N ILE A 106 -11.31 -7.60 23.14
CA ILE A 106 -11.34 -9.07 23.01
C ILE A 106 -11.55 -9.49 21.55
N ALA A 107 -12.47 -8.86 20.83
CA ALA A 107 -12.74 -9.15 19.42
C ALA A 107 -11.50 -8.85 18.55
N SER A 108 -10.84 -7.71 18.77
CA SER A 108 -9.59 -7.33 18.10
C SER A 108 -8.48 -8.36 18.35
N PHE A 109 -8.27 -8.76 19.62
CA PHE A 109 -7.27 -9.77 19.97
C PHE A 109 -7.50 -11.11 19.24
N PHE A 110 -8.73 -11.58 19.14
CA PHE A 110 -9.02 -12.82 18.42
C PHE A 110 -8.87 -12.68 16.91
N ALA A 111 -9.19 -11.51 16.35
CA ALA A 111 -8.96 -11.22 14.94
C ALA A 111 -7.46 -11.23 14.62
N ASP A 112 -6.63 -10.53 15.38
CA ASP A 112 -5.17 -10.51 15.22
C ASP A 112 -4.57 -11.92 15.36
N ARG A 113 -5.03 -12.68 16.35
CA ARG A 113 -4.60 -14.07 16.54
C ARG A 113 -5.00 -14.97 15.35
N SER A 114 -6.14 -14.75 14.74
CA SER A 114 -6.58 -15.51 13.55
C SER A 114 -5.70 -15.19 12.33
N MET A 115 -5.33 -13.93 12.15
CA MET A 115 -4.42 -13.50 11.09
C MET A 115 -3.02 -14.08 11.29
N ALA A 116 -2.48 -14.02 12.52
CA ALA A 116 -1.19 -14.62 12.85
C ALA A 116 -1.14 -16.14 12.61
N ARG A 117 -2.24 -16.85 12.83
CA ARG A 117 -2.33 -18.30 12.53
C ARG A 117 -2.44 -18.58 11.04
N ALA A 118 -3.12 -17.74 10.26
CA ALA A 118 -3.19 -17.88 8.81
C ALA A 118 -1.78 -17.76 8.18
N ALA A 119 -0.93 -16.95 8.78
CA ALA A 119 0.47 -16.76 8.37
C ALA A 119 1.37 -18.00 8.54
N THR A 120 0.94 -19.05 9.25
CA THR A 120 1.72 -20.28 9.42
C THR A 120 1.60 -21.28 8.24
N ASN A 121 0.66 -21.07 7.32
CA ASN A 121 0.40 -21.94 6.16
C ASN A 121 0.86 -21.33 4.83
N GLU A 122 1.89 -20.49 4.87
CA GLU A 122 2.41 -19.78 3.71
C GLU A 122 3.03 -20.73 2.69
N LYS A 123 2.61 -20.57 1.43
CA LYS A 123 3.10 -21.36 0.30
C LYS A 123 4.09 -20.62 -0.57
N LEU A 124 4.16 -19.30 -0.42
CA LEU A 124 5.04 -18.42 -1.17
C LEU A 124 5.71 -17.45 -0.20
N SER A 125 7.02 -17.32 -0.28
CA SER A 125 7.80 -16.37 0.50
C SER A 125 8.48 -15.37 -0.42
N ILE A 126 8.34 -14.09 -0.11
CA ILE A 126 8.90 -12.97 -0.86
C ILE A 126 9.69 -12.11 0.13
N THR A 127 10.86 -11.65 -0.26
CA THR A 127 11.60 -10.60 0.44
C THR A 127 11.42 -9.29 -0.31
N LEU A 128 10.91 -8.29 0.35
CA LEU A 128 10.78 -6.93 -0.17
C LEU A 128 11.78 -6.04 0.58
N THR A 129 12.74 -5.51 -0.14
CA THR A 129 13.74 -4.59 0.42
C THR A 129 13.50 -3.18 -0.11
N ALA A 130 13.29 -2.23 0.81
CA ALA A 130 13.13 -0.83 0.46
C ALA A 130 14.48 -0.16 0.33
N ASN A 131 14.61 0.68 -0.69
CA ASN A 131 15.72 1.58 -0.95
C ASN A 131 15.15 2.96 -1.28
N GLN A 132 15.90 4.02 -1.07
CA GLN A 132 15.51 5.38 -1.51
C GLN A 132 15.68 5.50 -3.03
N TRP A 133 14.63 5.50 -3.85
CA TRP A 133 13.20 5.39 -3.58
C TRP A 133 12.63 4.37 -4.56
N TRP A 134 12.85 3.09 -4.29
CA TRP A 134 12.40 1.97 -5.10
C TRP A 134 12.29 0.68 -4.25
N TRP A 135 11.59 -0.32 -4.78
CA TRP A 135 11.34 -1.59 -4.11
C TRP A 135 12.08 -2.71 -4.83
N ASP A 136 12.97 -3.38 -4.11
CA ASP A 136 13.61 -4.60 -4.56
C ASP A 136 12.78 -5.81 -4.10
N VAL A 137 12.44 -6.69 -5.02
CA VAL A 137 11.53 -7.82 -4.78
C VAL A 137 12.23 -9.12 -5.12
N THR A 138 12.41 -9.97 -4.13
CA THR A 138 13.00 -11.31 -4.29
C THR A 138 11.99 -12.37 -3.91
N TYR A 139 11.65 -13.23 -4.84
CA TYR A 139 10.84 -14.41 -4.59
C TYR A 139 11.76 -15.54 -4.15
N ASN A 140 11.61 -15.96 -2.89
CA ASN A 140 12.48 -16.96 -2.28
C ASN A 140 12.07 -18.37 -2.70
N SER A 141 13.06 -19.20 -3.00
CA SER A 141 12.88 -20.62 -3.26
C SER A 141 13.91 -21.43 -2.48
N ALA A 142 13.54 -22.64 -2.06
CA ALA A 142 14.49 -23.59 -1.48
C ALA A 142 15.57 -24.02 -2.49
N ASP A 143 15.25 -23.97 -3.78
CA ASP A 143 16.18 -24.14 -4.89
C ASP A 143 16.65 -22.77 -5.35
N ALA A 144 17.92 -22.44 -5.11
CA ALA A 144 18.51 -21.16 -5.46
C ALA A 144 18.37 -20.82 -6.97
N SER A 145 18.35 -21.85 -7.85
CA SER A 145 18.15 -21.65 -9.29
C SER A 145 16.73 -21.16 -9.65
N LYS A 146 15.79 -21.25 -8.72
CA LYS A 146 14.41 -20.81 -8.85
C LYS A 146 14.11 -19.53 -8.06
N THR A 147 15.10 -18.96 -7.41
CA THR A 147 14.98 -17.62 -6.81
C THR A 147 15.01 -16.59 -7.93
N LEU A 148 13.99 -15.75 -7.98
CA LEU A 148 13.93 -14.67 -8.96
C LEU A 148 13.92 -13.31 -8.28
N ARG A 149 14.42 -12.30 -8.98
CA ARG A 149 14.48 -10.92 -8.51
C ARG A 149 13.89 -9.97 -9.54
N THR A 150 13.03 -9.07 -9.07
CA THR A 150 12.45 -8.00 -9.87
C THR A 150 12.40 -6.70 -9.06
N ALA A 151 11.81 -5.65 -9.59
CA ALA A 151 11.73 -4.38 -8.89
C ALA A 151 10.42 -3.64 -9.18
N ASN A 152 9.86 -3.00 -8.14
CA ASN A 152 8.70 -2.11 -8.20
C ASN A 152 7.41 -2.79 -8.71
N GLU A 153 7.39 -4.11 -8.76
CA GLU A 153 6.23 -4.93 -9.09
C GLU A 153 6.17 -6.16 -8.18
N LEU A 154 4.97 -6.62 -7.89
CA LEU A 154 4.71 -7.77 -7.06
C LEU A 154 3.60 -8.59 -7.72
N HIS A 155 3.86 -9.84 -8.06
CA HIS A 155 2.91 -10.78 -8.62
C HIS A 155 2.45 -11.76 -7.55
N LEU A 156 1.16 -11.86 -7.34
CA LEU A 156 0.57 -12.70 -6.30
C LEU A 156 -0.48 -13.63 -6.89
N PRO A 157 -0.38 -14.95 -6.63
CA PRO A 157 -1.42 -15.87 -7.05
C PRO A 157 -2.67 -15.72 -6.17
N VAL A 158 -3.85 -15.66 -6.77
CA VAL A 158 -5.12 -15.56 -6.05
C VAL A 158 -5.37 -16.77 -5.16
N ASN A 159 -5.92 -16.56 -3.97
CA ASN A 159 -6.23 -17.57 -2.94
C ASN A 159 -5.01 -18.36 -2.42
N VAL A 160 -3.80 -17.83 -2.59
CA VAL A 160 -2.59 -18.41 -2.02
C VAL A 160 -2.07 -17.48 -0.92
N PRO A 161 -1.88 -17.97 0.32
CA PRO A 161 -1.25 -17.21 1.38
C PRO A 161 0.21 -16.94 1.04
N VAL A 162 0.62 -15.67 1.09
CA VAL A 162 1.97 -15.21 0.75
C VAL A 162 2.54 -14.47 1.96
N ARG A 163 3.76 -14.85 2.35
CA ARG A 163 4.54 -14.10 3.33
C ARG A 163 5.48 -13.14 2.62
N ILE A 164 5.43 -11.88 3.00
CA ILE A 164 6.33 -10.85 2.52
C ILE A 164 7.21 -10.41 3.69
N GLN A 165 8.47 -10.82 3.64
CA GLN A 165 9.51 -10.40 4.57
C GLN A 165 9.99 -9.01 4.15
N LEU A 166 10.05 -8.09 5.09
CA LEU A 166 10.26 -6.67 4.86
C LEU A 166 11.58 -6.21 5.47
N LYS A 167 12.43 -5.58 4.65
CA LYS A 167 13.76 -5.07 5.03
C LYS A 167 13.95 -3.66 4.47
N SER A 168 14.81 -2.88 5.08
CA SER A 168 15.28 -1.59 4.57
C SER A 168 16.79 -1.53 4.56
N ASN A 169 17.36 -0.99 3.47
CA ASN A 169 18.80 -0.78 3.33
C ASN A 169 19.26 0.60 3.81
N ASP A 170 18.35 1.56 4.00
CA ASP A 170 18.71 2.96 4.26
C ASP A 170 17.89 3.58 5.40
N VAL A 171 16.72 4.13 5.15
CA VAL A 171 15.85 4.79 6.14
C VAL A 171 14.62 3.94 6.43
N ILE A 172 13.76 4.38 7.34
CA ILE A 172 12.47 3.73 7.57
C ILE A 172 11.58 3.99 6.36
N HIS A 173 10.93 2.93 5.88
CA HIS A 173 9.86 2.95 4.89
C HIS A 173 8.64 2.21 5.45
N SER A 174 7.51 2.25 4.76
CA SER A 174 6.36 1.42 5.12
C SER A 174 5.73 0.84 3.85
N PHE A 175 5.58 -0.47 3.81
CA PHE A 175 4.88 -1.15 2.73
C PHE A 175 3.37 -1.07 2.97
N TRP A 176 2.64 -0.58 1.97
CA TRP A 176 1.20 -0.47 2.06
C TRP A 176 0.52 -0.66 0.70
N VAL A 177 -0.36 -1.63 0.64
CA VAL A 177 -1.28 -1.86 -0.48
C VAL A 177 -2.70 -1.78 0.08
N PRO A 178 -3.32 -0.59 0.11
CA PRO A 178 -4.57 -0.33 0.85
C PRO A 178 -5.69 -1.34 0.61
N SER A 179 -5.81 -1.81 -0.64
CA SER A 179 -6.84 -2.77 -1.03
C SER A 179 -6.56 -4.22 -0.66
N LEU A 180 -5.34 -4.56 -0.20
CA LEU A 180 -4.94 -5.94 0.10
C LEU A 180 -4.56 -6.13 1.57
N ALA A 181 -3.90 -5.16 2.20
CA ALA A 181 -3.43 -5.29 3.58
C ALA A 181 -3.28 -3.94 4.28
N GLY A 182 -3.16 -3.96 5.61
CA GLY A 182 -2.67 -2.84 6.38
C GLY A 182 -1.22 -2.49 6.03
N LYS A 183 -0.69 -1.40 6.58
CA LYS A 183 0.71 -1.02 6.41
C LYS A 183 1.62 -1.75 7.40
N GLN A 184 2.87 -2.00 6.97
CA GLN A 184 3.92 -2.54 7.82
C GLN A 184 5.23 -1.83 7.55
N ASP A 185 5.89 -1.37 8.62
CA ASP A 185 7.13 -0.61 8.52
C ASP A 185 8.34 -1.52 8.22
N LEU A 186 9.23 -0.99 7.39
CA LEU A 186 10.56 -1.54 7.08
C LEU A 186 11.60 -0.70 7.82
N ILE A 187 12.19 -1.27 8.86
CA ILE A 187 13.10 -0.57 9.75
C ILE A 187 14.53 -1.07 9.48
N PRO A 188 15.51 -0.17 9.22
CA PRO A 188 16.90 -0.57 9.02
C PRO A 188 17.42 -1.43 10.17
N GLY A 189 18.10 -2.52 9.83
CA GLY A 189 18.64 -3.47 10.80
C GLY A 189 17.62 -4.38 11.48
N ARG A 190 16.34 -4.29 11.12
CA ARG A 190 15.27 -5.15 11.64
C ARG A 190 14.49 -5.79 10.51
N GLU A 191 14.16 -7.07 10.66
CA GLU A 191 13.25 -7.77 9.77
C GLU A 191 11.84 -7.75 10.35
N THR A 192 10.86 -7.36 9.53
CA THR A 192 9.44 -7.48 9.82
C THR A 192 8.78 -8.31 8.74
N ASP A 193 7.53 -8.70 8.91
CA ASP A 193 6.81 -9.46 7.90
C ASP A 193 5.31 -9.09 7.89
N ILE A 194 4.69 -9.32 6.74
CA ILE A 194 3.26 -9.19 6.55
C ILE A 194 2.79 -10.37 5.70
N SER A 195 1.63 -10.92 6.03
CA SER A 195 0.99 -11.98 5.26
C SER A 195 -0.18 -11.42 4.48
N ILE A 196 -0.32 -11.82 3.22
CA ILE A 196 -1.40 -11.40 2.34
C ILE A 196 -1.98 -12.63 1.65
N THR A 197 -3.31 -12.78 1.73
CA THR A 197 -4.06 -13.80 0.98
C THR A 197 -5.00 -13.11 0.00
N PRO A 198 -4.56 -12.85 -1.24
CA PRO A 198 -5.38 -12.17 -2.23
C PRO A 198 -6.60 -13.01 -2.61
N ARG A 199 -7.75 -12.37 -2.83
CA ARG A 199 -9.02 -13.04 -3.16
C ARG A 199 -9.62 -12.60 -4.48
N LYS A 200 -9.28 -11.41 -4.95
CA LYS A 200 -9.80 -10.85 -6.20
C LYS A 200 -8.66 -10.59 -7.16
N LEU A 201 -8.84 -11.06 -8.38
CA LEU A 201 -7.95 -10.74 -9.50
C LEU A 201 -7.94 -9.24 -9.76
N GLY A 202 -6.82 -8.71 -10.20
CA GLY A 202 -6.71 -7.31 -10.59
C GLY A 202 -5.33 -6.73 -10.32
N ILE A 203 -5.18 -5.47 -10.71
CA ILE A 203 -3.97 -4.70 -10.52
C ILE A 203 -4.22 -3.70 -9.39
N TYR A 204 -3.40 -3.78 -8.36
CA TYR A 204 -3.47 -2.91 -7.20
C TYR A 204 -2.24 -2.02 -7.14
N ARG A 205 -2.36 -0.86 -6.53
CA ARG A 205 -1.24 0.04 -6.30
C ARG A 205 -0.79 -0.04 -4.85
N GLY A 206 0.50 -0.33 -4.65
CA GLY A 206 1.21 -0.15 -3.41
C GLY A 206 1.99 1.17 -3.40
N GLN A 207 2.30 1.65 -2.20
CA GLN A 207 3.06 2.89 -2.00
C GLN A 207 3.83 2.85 -0.69
N CYS A 208 4.87 3.68 -0.59
CA CYS A 208 5.52 3.94 0.68
C CYS A 208 4.57 4.77 1.57
N ALA A 209 4.37 4.33 2.81
CA ALA A 209 3.45 4.94 3.78
C ALA A 209 4.17 5.49 5.03
N GLU A 210 5.51 5.61 4.99
CA GLU A 210 6.33 6.28 5.99
C GLU A 210 7.29 7.24 5.29
N PHE A 211 7.42 8.48 5.81
CA PHE A 211 8.26 9.49 5.17
C PHE A 211 9.72 9.03 5.07
N CYS A 212 10.21 8.90 3.85
CA CYS A 212 11.54 8.36 3.55
C CYS A 212 12.43 9.33 2.75
N GLY A 213 12.09 10.60 2.69
CA GLY A 213 12.86 11.65 2.00
C GLY A 213 12.14 12.25 0.79
N THR A 214 12.89 12.94 -0.08
CA THR A 214 12.37 13.82 -1.13
C THR A 214 11.45 13.15 -2.13
N GLN A 215 11.67 11.87 -2.44
CA GLN A 215 10.86 11.11 -3.41
C GLN A 215 9.88 10.13 -2.74
N HIS A 216 9.54 10.38 -1.48
CA HIS A 216 8.56 9.55 -0.75
C HIS A 216 7.24 9.36 -1.51
N ALA A 217 6.68 10.43 -2.06
CA ALA A 217 5.43 10.37 -2.84
C ALA A 217 5.55 9.60 -4.18
N HIS A 218 6.77 9.44 -4.67
CA HIS A 218 7.09 8.77 -5.94
C HIS A 218 7.74 7.39 -5.71
N MET A 219 7.45 6.74 -4.58
CA MET A 219 7.89 5.39 -4.27
C MET A 219 6.69 4.45 -4.21
N ALA A 220 6.25 4.04 -5.38
CA ALA A 220 5.12 3.14 -5.57
C ALA A 220 5.55 1.80 -6.16
N LEU A 221 4.64 0.81 -6.12
CA LEU A 221 4.78 -0.47 -6.80
C LEU A 221 3.43 -0.92 -7.37
N SER A 222 3.47 -1.73 -8.44
CA SER A 222 2.32 -2.47 -8.95
C SER A 222 2.18 -3.78 -8.19
N VAL A 223 0.94 -4.19 -7.87
CA VAL A 223 0.65 -5.52 -7.34
C VAL A 223 -0.36 -6.19 -8.25
N ASP A 224 0.09 -7.19 -8.98
CA ASP A 224 -0.72 -7.95 -9.92
C ASP A 224 -1.21 -9.24 -9.26
N VAL A 225 -2.50 -9.30 -8.97
CA VAL A 225 -3.15 -10.52 -8.47
C VAL A 225 -3.74 -11.29 -9.65
N GLU A 226 -3.23 -12.49 -9.87
CA GLU A 226 -3.53 -13.26 -11.07
C GLU A 226 -3.88 -14.72 -10.74
N PRO A 227 -4.50 -15.47 -11.70
CA PRO A 227 -4.69 -16.91 -11.57
C PRO A 227 -3.36 -17.63 -11.36
N TYR A 228 -3.38 -18.71 -10.57
CA TYR A 228 -2.17 -19.45 -10.23
C TYR A 228 -1.37 -19.96 -11.45
N ASP A 229 -2.04 -20.37 -12.50
CA ASP A 229 -1.39 -20.81 -13.75
C ASP A 229 -0.71 -19.66 -14.51
N GLN A 230 -1.28 -18.44 -14.47
CA GLN A 230 -0.66 -17.25 -15.04
C GLN A 230 0.55 -16.81 -14.22
N PHE A 231 0.44 -16.82 -12.90
CA PHE A 231 1.57 -16.60 -11.99
C PHE A 231 2.73 -17.57 -12.26
N LEU A 232 2.45 -18.86 -12.47
CA LEU A 232 3.51 -19.82 -12.80
C LEU A 232 4.17 -19.56 -14.15
N LYS A 233 3.41 -19.13 -15.17
CA LYS A 233 3.94 -18.75 -16.49
C LYS A 233 4.84 -17.51 -16.35
N TRP A 234 4.37 -16.49 -15.64
CA TRP A 234 5.17 -15.30 -15.32
C TRP A 234 6.46 -15.68 -14.58
N TRP A 235 6.36 -16.49 -13.52
CA TRP A 235 7.53 -16.99 -12.78
C TRP A 235 8.53 -17.68 -13.68
N GLN A 236 8.10 -18.61 -14.52
CA GLN A 236 8.98 -19.32 -15.44
C GLN A 236 9.62 -18.39 -16.48
N GLN A 237 8.93 -17.36 -16.92
CA GLN A 237 9.49 -16.35 -17.80
C GLN A 237 10.57 -15.53 -17.10
N GLN A 238 10.31 -15.10 -15.87
CA GLN A 238 11.24 -14.31 -15.06
C GLN A 238 12.53 -15.07 -14.70
N LEU A 239 12.49 -16.39 -14.66
CA LEU A 239 13.69 -17.22 -14.45
C LEU A 239 14.61 -17.32 -15.67
N ARG A 240 14.16 -16.89 -16.84
CA ARG A 240 14.97 -16.91 -18.05
C ARG A 240 15.99 -15.78 -18.00
N PRO A 241 17.21 -16.00 -18.51
CA PRO A 241 18.15 -14.90 -18.70
C PRO A 241 17.62 -13.93 -19.76
N ALA A 242 18.15 -12.71 -19.74
CA ALA A 242 17.86 -11.72 -20.75
C ALA A 242 18.15 -12.25 -22.17
N ALA A 243 17.27 -11.91 -23.12
CA ALA A 243 17.49 -12.28 -24.51
C ALA A 243 18.75 -11.60 -25.07
N ALA A 244 19.53 -12.35 -25.85
CA ALA A 244 20.67 -11.79 -26.54
C ALA A 244 20.25 -10.71 -27.57
N PRO A 245 21.01 -9.63 -27.75
CA PRO A 245 20.70 -8.61 -28.77
C PRO A 245 20.70 -9.22 -30.17
N THR A 246 19.67 -8.92 -30.96
CA THR A 246 19.44 -9.53 -32.29
C THR A 246 19.70 -8.56 -33.45
N THR A 247 19.83 -7.26 -33.20
CA THR A 247 20.08 -6.24 -34.22
C THR A 247 21.36 -5.47 -33.93
N PRO A 248 21.98 -4.81 -34.93
CA PRO A 248 23.14 -3.95 -34.68
C PRO A 248 22.86 -2.84 -33.67
N LEU A 249 21.63 -2.29 -33.66
CA LEU A 249 21.23 -1.23 -32.72
C LEU A 249 21.16 -1.77 -31.30
N THR A 250 20.48 -2.91 -31.06
CA THR A 250 20.39 -3.52 -29.73
C THR A 250 21.75 -4.03 -29.24
N LEU A 251 22.63 -4.45 -30.15
CA LEU A 251 24.00 -4.83 -29.79
C LEU A 251 24.85 -3.61 -29.36
N ALA A 252 24.70 -2.48 -30.04
CA ALA A 252 25.37 -1.23 -29.64
C ALA A 252 24.89 -0.79 -28.24
N GLY A 253 23.58 -0.84 -27.98
CA GLY A 253 22.99 -0.56 -26.66
C GLY A 253 23.47 -1.52 -25.58
N TYR A 254 23.51 -2.82 -25.87
CA TYR A 254 24.07 -3.85 -24.97
C TYR A 254 25.53 -3.52 -24.60
N ASN A 255 26.38 -3.27 -25.58
CA ASN A 255 27.79 -2.95 -25.35
C ASN A 255 27.95 -1.69 -24.49
N PHE A 256 27.12 -0.68 -24.71
CA PHE A 256 27.13 0.53 -23.89
C PHE A 256 26.71 0.21 -22.45
N VAL A 257 25.59 -0.49 -22.24
CA VAL A 257 25.08 -0.86 -20.91
C VAL A 257 26.10 -1.71 -20.13
N MET A 258 26.81 -2.62 -20.80
CA MET A 258 27.86 -3.46 -20.19
C MET A 258 29.17 -2.71 -19.92
N SER A 259 29.42 -1.57 -20.54
CA SER A 259 30.71 -0.86 -20.50
C SER A 259 30.98 -0.05 -19.22
N ARG A 260 30.25 -0.28 -18.12
CA ARG A 260 30.50 0.20 -16.74
C ARG A 260 29.42 1.06 -16.10
N GLN A 261 28.84 2.04 -16.79
CA GLN A 261 27.96 3.03 -16.11
C GLN A 261 26.65 2.40 -15.62
N CYS A 262 25.96 1.65 -16.47
CA CYS A 262 24.69 1.01 -16.10
C CYS A 262 24.94 -0.27 -15.27
N SER A 263 25.86 -1.12 -15.72
CA SER A 263 26.19 -2.41 -15.08
C SER A 263 26.85 -2.29 -13.71
N SER A 264 27.37 -1.11 -13.35
CA SER A 264 27.88 -0.87 -11.98
C SER A 264 26.78 -0.79 -10.93
N CYS A 265 25.55 -0.50 -11.34
CA CYS A 265 24.39 -0.39 -10.43
C CYS A 265 23.31 -1.46 -10.70
N HIS A 266 23.13 -1.87 -11.95
CA HIS A 266 22.04 -2.75 -12.37
C HIS A 266 22.52 -4.17 -12.70
N ALA A 267 21.71 -5.17 -12.33
CA ALA A 267 21.88 -6.54 -12.78
C ALA A 267 21.04 -6.81 -14.03
N ILE A 268 21.58 -7.68 -14.91
CA ILE A 268 20.89 -8.26 -16.07
C ILE A 268 21.31 -9.72 -16.16
N SER A 269 20.41 -10.63 -15.84
CA SER A 269 20.70 -12.07 -15.83
C SER A 269 21.16 -12.58 -17.20
N GLY A 270 22.15 -13.46 -17.22
CA GLY A 270 22.76 -13.95 -18.45
C GLY A 270 23.85 -13.04 -19.04
N THR A 271 24.20 -11.95 -18.34
CA THR A 271 25.27 -11.01 -18.72
C THR A 271 26.31 -10.88 -17.61
N THR A 272 27.27 -9.98 -17.82
CA THR A 272 28.28 -9.63 -16.80
C THR A 272 27.78 -8.60 -15.79
N ALA A 273 26.61 -8.00 -16.01
CA ALA A 273 25.99 -7.03 -15.10
C ALA A 273 25.34 -7.76 -13.93
N SER A 274 25.91 -7.66 -12.72
CA SER A 274 25.48 -8.39 -11.53
C SER A 274 25.27 -7.50 -10.29
N SER A 275 25.29 -6.19 -10.45
CA SER A 275 25.12 -5.24 -9.34
C SER A 275 23.66 -5.08 -8.95
N HIS A 276 23.42 -4.84 -7.67
CA HIS A 276 22.09 -4.68 -7.11
C HIS A 276 21.92 -3.35 -6.35
N PHE A 277 22.73 -2.33 -6.65
CA PHE A 277 22.51 -0.98 -6.15
C PHE A 277 21.30 -0.29 -6.77
N GLY A 278 20.94 -0.69 -7.98
CA GLY A 278 19.72 -0.31 -8.67
C GLY A 278 18.85 -1.53 -9.00
N PRO A 279 17.65 -1.29 -9.54
CA PRO A 279 16.74 -2.35 -9.98
C PRO A 279 17.38 -3.34 -10.94
N ASP A 280 17.07 -4.64 -10.78
CA ASP A 280 17.36 -5.64 -11.81
C ASP A 280 16.62 -5.27 -13.11
N LEU A 281 17.29 -5.32 -14.25
CA LEU A 281 16.75 -4.91 -15.55
C LEU A 281 16.50 -6.11 -16.50
N THR A 282 16.65 -7.35 -16.04
CA THR A 282 16.55 -8.56 -16.87
C THR A 282 15.28 -8.60 -17.72
N HIS A 283 14.13 -8.23 -17.12
CA HIS A 283 12.83 -8.16 -17.79
C HIS A 283 12.22 -6.77 -17.69
N PHE A 284 13.05 -5.74 -17.90
CA PHE A 284 12.65 -4.35 -17.74
C PHE A 284 11.43 -3.95 -18.57
N ALA A 285 11.40 -4.35 -19.83
CA ALA A 285 10.33 -3.96 -20.76
C ALA A 285 9.00 -4.72 -20.54
N SER A 286 8.97 -5.74 -19.70
CA SER A 286 7.73 -6.42 -19.31
C SER A 286 6.96 -5.68 -18.21
N ARG A 287 7.58 -4.71 -17.53
CA ARG A 287 6.99 -3.95 -16.43
C ARG A 287 5.95 -2.95 -16.92
N ARG A 288 4.98 -2.65 -16.05
CA ARG A 288 3.93 -1.66 -16.34
C ARG A 288 4.40 -0.21 -16.22
N SER A 289 5.42 0.02 -15.41
CA SER A 289 5.92 1.36 -15.07
C SER A 289 7.42 1.35 -14.78
N ILE A 290 8.01 2.52 -14.87
CA ILE A 290 9.40 2.81 -14.52
C ILE A 290 9.47 3.82 -13.38
N ALA A 291 10.68 4.08 -12.88
CA ALA A 291 10.95 5.03 -11.79
C ALA A 291 10.08 4.79 -10.53
N ALA A 292 9.89 3.52 -10.15
CA ALA A 292 9.05 3.12 -9.01
C ALA A 292 7.60 3.63 -9.11
N GLY A 293 6.94 3.38 -10.26
CA GLY A 293 5.55 3.72 -10.49
C GLY A 293 5.30 5.21 -10.77
N THR A 294 6.35 6.00 -11.02
CA THR A 294 6.24 7.43 -11.35
C THR A 294 5.82 7.64 -12.79
N LEU A 295 6.36 6.85 -13.72
CA LEU A 295 6.11 6.97 -15.15
C LEU A 295 5.57 5.65 -15.71
N PRO A 296 4.55 5.65 -16.59
CA PRO A 296 4.15 4.46 -17.31
C PRO A 296 5.26 3.98 -18.27
N MET A 297 5.29 2.66 -18.53
CA MET A 297 6.23 2.04 -19.46
C MET A 297 5.83 2.41 -20.89
N THR A 298 6.45 3.43 -21.43
CA THR A 298 6.35 3.87 -22.82
C THR A 298 7.73 4.24 -23.34
N THR A 299 7.98 4.09 -24.63
CA THR A 299 9.25 4.43 -25.26
C THR A 299 9.70 5.87 -24.91
N GLY A 300 8.80 6.84 -25.00
CA GLY A 300 9.13 8.24 -24.65
C GLY A 300 9.55 8.42 -23.20
N ASN A 301 8.87 7.75 -22.26
CA ASN A 301 9.23 7.81 -20.85
C ASN A 301 10.55 7.09 -20.57
N VAL A 302 10.87 6.01 -21.27
CA VAL A 302 12.16 5.31 -21.15
C VAL A 302 13.28 6.23 -21.66
N TYR A 303 13.09 6.93 -22.79
CA TYR A 303 14.04 7.94 -23.26
C TYR A 303 14.28 9.01 -22.20
N GLY A 304 13.23 9.69 -21.74
CA GLY A 304 13.36 10.76 -20.74
C GLY A 304 13.98 10.30 -19.44
N TRP A 305 13.63 9.09 -18.95
CA TRP A 305 14.21 8.51 -17.74
C TRP A 305 15.70 8.17 -17.86
N VAL A 306 16.13 7.64 -19.00
CA VAL A 306 17.54 7.28 -19.24
C VAL A 306 18.38 8.54 -19.50
N GLU A 307 17.84 9.52 -20.20
CA GLU A 307 18.51 10.78 -20.52
C GLU A 307 18.71 11.64 -19.26
N ASP A 308 17.63 11.89 -18.52
CA ASP A 308 17.68 12.70 -17.30
C ASP A 308 16.71 12.19 -16.22
N PRO A 309 17.15 11.23 -15.40
CA PRO A 309 16.33 10.71 -14.29
C PRO A 309 16.04 11.78 -13.23
N GLN A 310 16.85 12.83 -13.15
CA GLN A 310 16.68 13.91 -12.18
C GLN A 310 15.52 14.83 -12.53
N SER A 311 15.16 14.99 -13.80
CA SER A 311 13.99 15.77 -14.20
C SER A 311 12.68 15.11 -13.77
N ALA A 312 12.59 13.79 -13.85
CA ALA A 312 11.40 13.03 -13.47
C ALA A 312 11.31 12.75 -11.96
N LYS A 313 12.47 12.60 -11.30
CA LYS A 313 12.56 12.18 -9.89
C LYS A 313 13.76 12.85 -9.21
N PRO A 314 13.68 14.16 -8.94
CA PRO A 314 14.80 14.94 -8.39
C PRO A 314 15.36 14.36 -7.10
N GLY A 315 16.69 14.24 -7.02
CA GLY A 315 17.40 13.71 -5.86
C GLY A 315 17.46 12.17 -5.81
N ASN A 316 16.98 11.46 -6.84
CA ASN A 316 17.18 10.00 -6.93
C ASN A 316 18.67 9.64 -7.14
N HIS A 317 19.05 8.40 -6.84
CA HIS A 317 20.44 7.96 -6.90
C HIS A 317 20.93 7.56 -8.30
N MET A 318 20.04 7.53 -9.30
CA MET A 318 20.44 7.30 -10.70
C MET A 318 21.03 8.60 -11.28
N LEU A 319 22.25 8.50 -11.76
CA LEU A 319 22.99 9.66 -12.29
C LEU A 319 22.54 10.00 -13.70
N THR A 320 22.53 11.29 -14.03
CA THR A 320 22.46 11.76 -15.42
C THR A 320 23.81 11.52 -16.09
N ILE A 321 23.85 10.72 -17.16
CA ILE A 321 25.11 10.22 -17.75
C ILE A 321 25.59 11.09 -18.92
N GLY A 322 24.69 11.87 -19.54
CA GLY A 322 25.02 12.71 -20.71
C GLY A 322 25.29 11.84 -21.94
N LEU A 323 24.31 11.09 -22.39
CA LEU A 323 24.41 10.25 -23.58
C LEU A 323 24.28 11.08 -24.86
N GLU A 324 25.12 10.77 -25.86
CA GLU A 324 24.90 11.26 -27.21
C GLU A 324 23.60 10.66 -27.79
N PRO A 325 22.88 11.35 -28.69
CA PRO A 325 21.60 10.91 -29.23
C PRO A 325 21.60 9.48 -29.77
N ASP A 326 22.63 9.08 -30.50
CA ASP A 326 22.75 7.72 -31.04
C ASP A 326 22.97 6.68 -29.94
N GLN A 327 23.73 7.03 -28.90
CA GLN A 327 23.94 6.18 -27.74
C GLN A 327 22.64 5.98 -26.95
N LEU A 328 21.92 7.06 -26.70
CA LEU A 328 20.62 7.04 -26.02
C LEU A 328 19.64 6.16 -26.79
N HIS A 329 19.57 6.34 -28.12
CA HIS A 329 18.71 5.52 -28.98
C HIS A 329 19.06 4.03 -28.90
N ALA A 330 20.34 3.69 -28.96
CA ALA A 330 20.81 2.30 -28.85
C ALA A 330 20.51 1.69 -27.46
N VAL A 331 20.76 2.44 -26.37
CA VAL A 331 20.49 2.01 -25.00
C VAL A 331 18.98 1.75 -24.80
N VAL A 332 18.12 2.68 -25.25
CA VAL A 332 16.67 2.50 -25.13
C VAL A 332 16.20 1.30 -25.95
N ALA A 333 16.68 1.13 -27.17
CA ALA A 333 16.34 -0.04 -28.01
C ALA A 333 16.74 -1.37 -27.33
N TYR A 334 17.90 -1.41 -26.66
CA TYR A 334 18.32 -2.59 -25.91
C TYR A 334 17.41 -2.81 -24.68
N LEU A 335 17.15 -1.78 -23.86
CA LEU A 335 16.28 -1.90 -22.69
C LEU A 335 14.87 -2.36 -23.05
N GLU A 336 14.30 -1.88 -24.15
CA GLU A 336 12.98 -2.30 -24.66
C GLU A 336 12.96 -3.73 -25.20
N SER A 337 14.11 -4.30 -25.51
CA SER A 337 14.25 -5.72 -25.91
C SER A 337 14.25 -6.69 -24.72
N LEU A 338 14.42 -6.21 -23.49
CA LEU A 338 14.48 -6.99 -22.26
C LEU A 338 13.06 -7.33 -21.75
N LYS A 339 12.44 -8.37 -22.32
CA LYS A 339 11.06 -8.82 -22.03
C LYS A 339 11.02 -10.15 -21.32
#